data_468e46cdf1ced64f2ee8f7e256c7265e
#
_entry.id   468e46cdf1ced64f2ee8f7e256c7265e
#
_cell.length_a   1.000
_cell.length_b   1.000
_cell.length_c   1.000
_cell.angle_alpha   90.00
_cell.angle_beta   90.00
_cell.angle_gamma   90.00
#
_symmetry.space_group_name_H-M   'P 1'
#
loop_
_entity.id
_entity.type
_entity.pdbx_description
1 polymer ?
#
loop_
_entity_poly.entity_id
_entity_poly.type
_entity_poly.pdbx_seq_one_letter_code
_entity_poly.pdbx_strand_id
1 'polypeptide(L)'
;VFNHLNRFLCEHAEVGRYATMFFGILHANGELLYINAGHPSPLILRNGEATELVTEGSFPVGLIPEADYAATTVNLQHGDTLILYSDGVTEAMDLDEQFFGAARLRDVVAGGQETPLEHLQETVLHSIEDFARGASQADDITLLLVRYRAAAKATSSC
;
A
#
# COMPACT_ATOMS: atom_id res chain seq x y z
N VAL A 1 -6.30 18.61 6.77
CA VAL A 1 -5.00 18.17 7.32
C VAL A 1 -3.95 18.14 6.20
N PHE A 2 -4.15 17.36 5.11
CA PHE A 2 -3.14 17.19 4.05
C PHE A 2 -2.73 18.49 3.36
N ASN A 3 -3.67 19.35 2.98
CA ASN A 3 -3.36 20.64 2.36
C ASN A 3 -2.52 21.56 3.28
N HIS A 4 -2.73 21.49 4.61
CA HIS A 4 -1.89 22.21 5.57
C HIS A 4 -0.50 21.62 5.69
N LEU A 5 -0.40 20.26 5.75
CA LEU A 5 0.89 19.58 5.78
C LEU A 5 1.69 19.84 4.51
N ASN A 6 1.04 19.79 3.35
CA ASN A 6 1.66 20.10 2.06
C ASN A 6 2.24 21.51 2.04
N ARG A 7 1.42 22.50 2.40
CA ARG A 7 1.87 23.89 2.46
C ARG A 7 3.02 24.08 3.42
N PHE A 8 2.92 23.49 4.62
CA PHE A 8 3.98 23.57 5.63
C PHE A 8 5.30 23.01 5.10
N LEU A 9 5.29 21.85 4.44
CA LEU A 9 6.50 21.26 3.86
C LEU A 9 7.05 22.10 2.71
N CYS A 10 6.19 22.61 1.81
CA CYS A 10 6.64 23.48 0.72
C CYS A 10 7.28 24.78 1.22
N GLU A 11 6.82 25.33 2.36
CA GLU A 11 7.31 26.60 2.92
C GLU A 11 8.56 26.41 3.81
N HIS A 12 8.74 25.26 4.45
CA HIS A 12 9.73 25.07 5.52
C HIS A 12 10.76 23.96 5.27
N ALA A 13 10.48 23.03 4.35
CA ALA A 13 11.46 22.01 4.01
C ALA A 13 12.55 22.57 3.07
N GLU A 14 13.72 21.95 3.06
CA GLU A 14 14.75 22.25 2.07
C GLU A 14 14.21 22.00 0.65
N VAL A 15 14.66 22.81 -0.31
CA VAL A 15 14.25 22.72 -1.71
C VAL A 15 14.42 21.29 -2.26
N GLY A 16 13.35 20.73 -2.79
CA GLY A 16 13.33 19.37 -3.35
C GLY A 16 13.07 18.25 -2.33
N ARG A 17 12.81 18.57 -1.06
CA ARG A 17 12.36 17.58 -0.07
C ARG A 17 10.85 17.45 -0.10
N TYR A 18 10.38 16.25 -0.31
CA TYR A 18 8.98 15.86 -0.28
C TYR A 18 8.81 14.51 0.42
N ALA A 19 7.58 14.15 0.74
CA ALA A 19 7.26 12.85 1.31
C ALA A 19 6.10 12.19 0.57
N THR A 20 6.20 10.91 0.32
CA THR A 20 5.06 10.09 -0.10
C THR A 20 4.29 9.63 1.13
N MET A 21 2.97 9.57 1.05
CA MET A 21 2.14 9.19 2.19
C MET A 21 0.86 8.50 1.77
N PHE A 22 0.54 7.40 2.43
CA PHE A 22 -0.79 6.81 2.42
C PHE A 22 -1.43 7.02 3.80
N PHE A 23 -2.62 7.59 3.83
CA PHE A 23 -3.41 7.74 5.04
C PHE A 23 -4.78 7.11 4.86
N GLY A 24 -5.20 6.28 5.79
CA GLY A 24 -6.48 5.60 5.73
C GLY A 24 -7.20 5.54 7.08
N ILE A 25 -8.52 5.65 7.04
CA ILE A 25 -9.41 5.41 8.18
C ILE A 25 -10.29 4.23 7.80
N LEU A 26 -10.07 3.08 8.45
CA LEU A 26 -10.88 1.89 8.27
C LEU A 26 -11.98 1.85 9.34
N HIS A 27 -13.23 1.93 8.90
CA HIS A 27 -14.40 1.80 9.76
C HIS A 27 -14.77 0.33 10.01
N ALA A 28 -15.45 0.08 11.14
CA ALA A 28 -15.89 -1.28 11.50
C ALA A 28 -16.86 -1.92 10.51
N ASN A 29 -17.53 -1.13 9.67
CA ASN A 29 -18.41 -1.61 8.60
C ASN A 29 -17.67 -2.00 7.30
N GLY A 30 -16.33 -1.87 7.27
CA GLY A 30 -15.50 -2.16 6.11
C GLY A 30 -15.22 -0.97 5.19
N GLU A 31 -15.83 0.18 5.46
CA GLU A 31 -15.53 1.40 4.70
C GLU A 31 -14.12 1.89 5.03
N LEU A 32 -13.26 1.97 4.02
CA LEU A 32 -11.94 2.57 4.08
C LEU A 32 -11.98 3.92 3.35
N LEU A 33 -11.91 5.00 4.12
CA LEU A 33 -11.67 6.35 3.59
C LEU A 33 -10.17 6.58 3.54
N TYR A 34 -9.61 6.90 2.39
CA TYR A 34 -8.16 7.07 2.25
C TYR A 34 -7.74 8.21 1.35
N ILE A 35 -6.50 8.68 1.56
CA ILE A 35 -5.76 9.61 0.70
C ILE A 35 -4.44 8.94 0.38
N ASN A 36 -4.09 8.91 -0.91
CA ASN A 36 -2.75 8.54 -1.37
C ASN A 36 -2.05 9.79 -1.90
N ALA A 37 -0.97 10.19 -1.27
CA ALA A 37 -0.15 11.35 -1.64
C ALA A 37 1.19 10.87 -2.23
N GLY A 38 1.16 10.35 -3.45
CA GLY A 38 2.34 9.90 -4.20
C GLY A 38 2.98 8.60 -3.69
N HIS A 39 2.34 7.88 -2.77
CA HIS A 39 2.82 6.59 -2.29
C HIS A 39 2.48 5.49 -3.31
N PRO A 40 3.27 4.39 -3.43
CA PRO A 40 2.91 3.25 -4.25
C PRO A 40 1.47 2.80 -4.02
N SER A 41 0.73 2.53 -5.10
CA SER A 41 -0.69 2.16 -4.99
C SER A 41 -0.86 0.89 -4.18
N PRO A 42 -1.59 0.93 -3.03
CA PRO A 42 -1.85 -0.27 -2.26
C PRO A 42 -2.61 -1.32 -3.07
N LEU A 43 -2.47 -2.59 -2.69
CA LEU A 43 -3.25 -3.67 -3.27
C LEU A 43 -4.39 -4.09 -2.34
N ILE A 44 -5.53 -4.49 -2.92
CA ILE A 44 -6.56 -5.27 -2.25
C ILE A 44 -6.52 -6.69 -2.79
N LEU A 45 -6.25 -7.65 -1.92
CA LEU A 45 -6.41 -9.07 -2.21
C LEU A 45 -7.83 -9.48 -1.84
N ARG A 46 -8.64 -9.82 -2.86
CA ARG A 46 -10.05 -10.24 -2.76
C ARG A 46 -10.29 -11.45 -3.65
N ASN A 47 -10.90 -12.49 -3.13
CA ASN A 47 -11.23 -13.72 -3.88
C ASN A 47 -10.04 -14.33 -4.63
N GLY A 48 -8.83 -14.20 -4.07
CA GLY A 48 -7.61 -14.70 -4.70
C GLY A 48 -7.00 -13.80 -5.77
N GLU A 49 -7.62 -12.66 -6.06
CA GLU A 49 -7.12 -11.64 -6.99
C GLU A 49 -6.57 -10.42 -6.25
N ALA A 50 -5.43 -9.90 -6.71
CA ALA A 50 -4.85 -8.67 -6.19
C ALA A 50 -5.06 -7.51 -7.18
N THR A 51 -5.79 -6.48 -6.74
CA THR A 51 -6.10 -5.28 -7.53
C THR A 51 -5.55 -4.03 -6.86
N GLU A 52 -5.09 -3.07 -7.67
CA GLU A 52 -4.56 -1.80 -7.16
C GLU A 52 -5.67 -0.84 -6.73
N LEU A 53 -5.46 -0.16 -5.60
CA LEU A 53 -6.23 1.01 -5.21
C LEU A 53 -5.68 2.24 -5.94
N VAL A 54 -6.25 2.53 -7.10
CA VAL A 54 -5.84 3.68 -7.91
C VAL A 54 -6.50 4.95 -7.38
N THR A 55 -5.71 6.00 -7.19
CA THR A 55 -6.17 7.38 -6.93
C THR A 55 -5.69 8.28 -8.05
N GLU A 56 -6.57 9.09 -8.61
CA GLU A 56 -6.20 10.06 -9.64
C GLU A 56 -5.46 11.26 -9.02
N GLY A 57 -4.38 11.70 -9.67
CA GLY A 57 -3.77 13.01 -9.43
C GLY A 57 -3.08 13.21 -8.08
N SER A 58 -2.56 12.15 -7.48
CA SER A 58 -1.87 12.25 -6.18
C SER A 58 -0.41 12.62 -6.31
N PHE A 59 -0.05 13.80 -5.80
CA PHE A 59 1.35 14.24 -5.70
C PHE A 59 1.91 13.98 -4.30
N PRO A 60 3.22 13.71 -4.16
CA PRO A 60 3.88 13.72 -2.86
C PRO A 60 3.65 15.02 -2.10
N VAL A 61 3.55 14.94 -0.78
CA VAL A 61 3.38 16.11 0.10
C VAL A 61 4.68 16.92 0.12
N GLY A 62 4.58 18.22 -0.07
CA GLY A 62 5.75 19.13 -0.12
C GLY A 62 6.34 19.31 -1.52
N LEU A 63 5.76 18.66 -2.55
CA LEU A 63 6.29 18.77 -3.92
C LEU A 63 5.67 19.94 -4.70
N ILE A 64 4.36 20.09 -4.64
CA ILE A 64 3.60 21.13 -5.38
C ILE A 64 2.72 21.91 -4.40
N PRO A 65 2.96 23.24 -4.20
CA PRO A 65 2.23 24.03 -3.22
C PRO A 65 0.70 24.05 -3.42
N GLU A 66 0.26 23.99 -4.68
CA GLU A 66 -1.15 24.04 -5.09
C GLU A 66 -1.79 22.65 -5.15
N ALA A 67 -1.06 21.57 -4.82
CA ALA A 67 -1.63 20.21 -4.83
C ALA A 67 -2.82 20.12 -3.88
N ASP A 68 -3.90 19.52 -4.37
CA ASP A 68 -5.08 19.18 -3.58
C ASP A 68 -5.19 17.69 -3.35
N TYR A 69 -5.65 17.30 -2.17
CA TYR A 69 -5.72 15.91 -1.74
C TYR A 69 -7.16 15.53 -1.44
N ALA A 70 -7.80 14.92 -2.41
CA ALA A 70 -9.14 14.37 -2.26
C ALA A 70 -9.11 13.01 -1.57
N ALA A 71 -10.04 12.80 -0.64
CA ALA A 71 -10.24 11.50 -0.04
C ALA A 71 -11.07 10.61 -0.98
N THR A 72 -10.69 9.35 -1.06
CA THR A 72 -11.41 8.31 -1.81
C THR A 72 -11.95 7.26 -0.85
N THR A 73 -13.08 6.64 -1.18
CA THR A 73 -13.68 5.60 -0.36
C THR A 73 -13.73 4.28 -1.11
N VAL A 74 -13.36 3.19 -0.43
CA VAL A 74 -13.55 1.82 -0.91
C VAL A 74 -14.18 0.98 0.20
N ASN A 75 -15.02 0.01 -0.17
CA ASN A 75 -15.60 -0.92 0.80
C ASN A 75 -14.85 -2.25 0.78
N LEU A 76 -14.18 -2.57 1.88
CA LEU A 76 -13.56 -3.87 2.13
C LEU A 76 -14.63 -4.88 2.53
N GLN A 77 -14.54 -6.09 1.97
CA GLN A 77 -15.36 -7.23 2.32
C GLN A 77 -14.66 -8.09 3.38
N HIS A 78 -15.42 -8.89 4.11
CA HIS A 78 -14.84 -9.85 5.05
C HIS A 78 -13.81 -10.75 4.35
N GLY A 79 -12.61 -10.83 4.89
CA GLY A 79 -11.49 -11.59 4.32
C GLY A 79 -10.59 -10.81 3.36
N ASP A 80 -10.97 -9.61 2.93
CA ASP A 80 -10.08 -8.77 2.12
C ASP A 80 -8.81 -8.43 2.88
N THR A 81 -7.69 -8.43 2.16
CA THR A 81 -6.40 -7.98 2.71
C THR A 81 -5.94 -6.75 1.95
N LEU A 82 -5.78 -5.63 2.67
CA LEU A 82 -5.10 -4.44 2.19
C LEU A 82 -3.60 -4.65 2.35
N ILE A 83 -2.84 -4.40 1.29
CA ILE A 83 -1.38 -4.56 1.24
C ILE A 83 -0.78 -3.21 0.88
N LEU A 84 -0.04 -2.61 1.84
CA LEU A 84 0.71 -1.39 1.62
C LEU A 84 2.20 -1.74 1.61
N TYR A 85 2.94 -1.09 0.74
CA TYR A 85 4.37 -1.36 0.54
C TYR A 85 5.12 -0.11 0.09
N SER A 86 6.41 0.00 0.48
CA SER A 86 7.29 1.04 -0.05
C SER A 86 7.76 0.67 -1.46
N ASP A 87 8.27 1.67 -2.17
CA ASP A 87 8.91 1.51 -3.49
C ASP A 87 10.07 0.50 -3.46
N GLY A 88 10.80 0.38 -2.34
CA GLY A 88 11.83 -0.64 -2.15
C GLY A 88 11.35 -2.08 -2.41
N VAL A 89 10.04 -2.38 -2.34
CA VAL A 89 9.48 -3.67 -2.75
C VAL A 89 9.49 -3.82 -4.26
N THR A 90 8.96 -2.84 -4.99
CA THR A 90 8.79 -2.93 -6.44
C THR A 90 10.06 -2.56 -7.21
N GLU A 91 10.95 -1.76 -6.60
CA GLU A 91 12.23 -1.34 -7.16
C GLU A 91 13.41 -2.22 -6.72
N ALA A 92 13.15 -3.30 -5.97
CA ALA A 92 14.15 -4.32 -5.72
C ALA A 92 14.70 -4.85 -7.05
N MET A 93 16.03 -4.84 -7.21
CA MET A 93 16.70 -5.19 -8.46
C MET A 93 17.35 -6.57 -8.38
N ASP A 94 17.41 -7.25 -9.52
CA ASP A 94 18.27 -8.40 -9.71
C ASP A 94 19.68 -8.00 -10.20
N LEU A 95 20.54 -9.00 -10.47
CA LEU A 95 21.90 -8.78 -10.95
C LEU A 95 21.98 -8.20 -12.38
N ASP A 96 20.86 -8.24 -13.13
CA ASP A 96 20.72 -7.68 -14.47
C ASP A 96 20.02 -6.31 -14.44
N GLU A 97 19.92 -5.67 -13.25
CA GLU A 97 19.28 -4.36 -13.01
C GLU A 97 17.79 -4.33 -13.40
N GLN A 98 17.11 -5.49 -13.38
CA GLN A 98 15.66 -5.54 -13.60
C GLN A 98 14.92 -5.33 -12.29
N PHE A 99 13.82 -4.56 -12.33
CA PHE A 99 12.97 -4.37 -11.16
C PHE A 99 12.06 -5.57 -10.90
N PHE A 100 11.80 -5.84 -9.63
CA PHE A 100 10.79 -6.82 -9.19
C PHE A 100 9.41 -6.46 -9.76
N GLY A 101 8.97 -5.23 -9.57
CA GLY A 101 7.79 -4.64 -10.16
C GLY A 101 6.47 -5.04 -9.50
N ALA A 102 5.46 -4.17 -9.67
CA ALA A 102 4.12 -4.38 -9.10
C ALA A 102 3.40 -5.62 -9.67
N ALA A 103 3.71 -6.02 -10.91
CA ALA A 103 3.10 -7.20 -11.52
C ALA A 103 3.49 -8.48 -10.76
N ARG A 104 4.80 -8.68 -10.48
CA ARG A 104 5.27 -9.83 -9.69
C ARG A 104 4.71 -9.80 -8.27
N LEU A 105 4.64 -8.62 -7.64
CA LEU A 105 4.03 -8.51 -6.32
C LEU A 105 2.58 -9.01 -6.33
N ARG A 106 1.77 -8.60 -7.32
CA ARG A 106 0.39 -9.08 -7.47
C ARG A 106 0.33 -10.60 -7.65
N ASP A 107 1.18 -11.15 -8.50
CA ASP A 107 1.23 -12.60 -8.75
C ASP A 107 1.62 -13.38 -7.49
N VAL A 108 2.56 -12.86 -6.70
CA VAL A 108 3.01 -13.49 -5.43
C VAL A 108 1.91 -13.51 -4.38
N VAL A 109 1.12 -12.43 -4.25
CA VAL A 109 0.05 -12.37 -3.25
C VAL A 109 -1.25 -13.03 -3.73
N ALA A 110 -1.41 -13.23 -5.04
CA ALA A 110 -2.58 -13.89 -5.60
C ALA A 110 -2.77 -15.30 -5.00
N GLY A 111 -4.02 -15.67 -4.73
CA GLY A 111 -4.35 -16.94 -4.08
C GLY A 111 -4.11 -16.98 -2.57
N GLY A 112 -3.43 -15.98 -1.97
CA GLY A 112 -3.08 -15.95 -0.54
C GLY A 112 -4.18 -15.47 0.41
N GLN A 113 -5.45 -15.41 -0.01
CA GLN A 113 -6.53 -14.83 0.79
C GLN A 113 -6.75 -15.55 2.13
N GLU A 114 -6.66 -16.86 2.16
CA GLU A 114 -6.82 -17.68 3.37
C GLU A 114 -5.49 -17.90 4.13
N THR A 115 -4.37 -17.47 3.55
CA THR A 115 -3.05 -17.63 4.16
C THR A 115 -2.93 -16.71 5.39
N PRO A 116 -2.38 -17.15 6.53
CA PRO A 116 -2.04 -16.27 7.64
C PRO A 116 -1.20 -15.08 7.16
N LEU A 117 -1.45 -13.88 7.74
CA LEU A 117 -0.78 -12.66 7.27
C LEU A 117 0.74 -12.73 7.38
N GLU A 118 1.23 -13.38 8.44
CA GLU A 118 2.65 -13.59 8.69
C GLU A 118 3.29 -14.43 7.57
N HIS A 119 2.63 -15.52 7.16
CA HIS A 119 3.12 -16.36 6.07
C HIS A 119 3.01 -15.66 4.70
N LEU A 120 1.98 -14.86 4.47
CA LEU A 120 1.85 -14.07 3.25
C LEU A 120 2.97 -13.03 3.16
N GLN A 121 3.30 -12.38 4.29
CA GLN A 121 4.41 -11.44 4.38
C GLN A 121 5.75 -12.14 4.10
N GLU A 122 6.01 -13.28 4.74
CA GLU A 122 7.21 -14.09 4.51
C GLU A 122 7.33 -14.51 3.03
N THR A 123 6.22 -14.91 2.41
CA THR A 123 6.18 -15.29 0.98
C THR A 123 6.61 -14.12 0.09
N VAL A 124 6.12 -12.90 0.36
CA VAL A 124 6.52 -11.71 -0.41
C VAL A 124 8.01 -11.43 -0.22
N LEU A 125 8.50 -11.42 1.03
CA LEU A 125 9.90 -11.12 1.32
C LEU A 125 10.85 -12.14 0.69
N HIS A 126 10.57 -13.45 0.81
CA HIS A 126 11.36 -14.50 0.16
C HIS A 126 11.34 -14.37 -1.38
N SER A 127 10.17 -13.99 -1.96
CA SER A 127 10.09 -13.80 -3.40
C SER A 127 10.97 -12.66 -3.91
N ILE A 128 11.10 -11.57 -3.10
CA ILE A 128 12.00 -10.46 -3.41
C ILE A 128 13.47 -10.91 -3.28
N GLU A 129 13.81 -11.62 -2.21
CA GLU A 129 15.16 -12.16 -1.98
C GLU A 129 15.60 -13.12 -3.10
N ASP A 130 14.72 -14.05 -3.47
CA ASP A 130 14.95 -15.01 -4.56
C ASP A 130 15.11 -14.32 -5.91
N PHE A 131 14.35 -13.26 -6.15
CA PHE A 131 14.47 -12.45 -7.37
C PHE A 131 15.79 -11.69 -7.42
N ALA A 132 16.18 -11.05 -6.31
CA ALA A 132 17.40 -10.26 -6.21
C ALA A 132 18.68 -11.09 -6.39
N ARG A 133 18.64 -12.41 -6.10
CA ARG A 133 19.78 -13.34 -6.27
C ARG A 133 21.09 -12.85 -5.66
N GLY A 134 20.98 -12.10 -4.55
CA GLY A 134 22.15 -11.55 -3.86
C GLY A 134 22.60 -10.18 -4.37
N ALA A 135 21.86 -9.51 -5.26
CA ALA A 135 22.05 -8.09 -5.54
C ALA A 135 21.86 -7.28 -4.25
N SER A 136 22.57 -6.16 -4.13
CA SER A 136 22.43 -5.30 -2.96
C SER A 136 21.06 -4.62 -2.95
N GLN A 137 20.41 -4.60 -1.77
CA GLN A 137 19.17 -3.85 -1.58
C GLN A 137 19.44 -2.34 -1.81
N ALA A 138 18.64 -1.72 -2.69
CA ALA A 138 18.82 -0.33 -3.09
C ALA A 138 18.07 0.63 -2.14
N ASP A 139 16.96 0.21 -1.53
CA ASP A 139 16.15 1.01 -0.62
C ASP A 139 15.49 0.14 0.47
N ASP A 140 14.95 0.79 1.51
CA ASP A 140 14.30 0.11 2.63
C ASP A 140 12.95 -0.52 2.20
N ILE A 141 12.78 -1.80 2.56
CA ILE A 141 11.54 -2.54 2.30
C ILE A 141 10.61 -2.41 3.49
N THR A 142 9.47 -1.78 3.26
CA THR A 142 8.35 -1.76 4.21
C THR A 142 7.16 -2.47 3.61
N LEU A 143 6.57 -3.38 4.37
CA LEU A 143 5.38 -4.15 3.97
C LEU A 143 4.40 -4.23 5.13
N LEU A 144 3.17 -3.73 4.95
CA LEU A 144 2.09 -3.77 5.92
C LEU A 144 0.87 -4.46 5.31
N LEU A 145 0.40 -5.52 5.98
CA LEU A 145 -0.80 -6.27 5.59
C LEU A 145 -1.89 -6.09 6.64
N VAL A 146 -3.08 -5.71 6.21
CA VAL A 146 -4.25 -5.53 7.07
C VAL A 146 -5.42 -6.33 6.52
N ARG A 147 -5.85 -7.38 7.26
CA ARG A 147 -7.03 -8.17 6.88
C ARG A 147 -8.26 -7.66 7.59
N TYR A 148 -9.25 -7.26 6.79
CA TYR A 148 -10.54 -6.85 7.33
C TYR A 148 -11.38 -8.07 7.72
N ARG A 149 -11.83 -8.07 8.98
CA ARG A 149 -12.77 -9.08 9.51
C ARG A 149 -14.03 -8.37 9.99
N ALA A 150 -15.11 -8.52 9.25
CA ALA A 150 -16.40 -8.00 9.69
C ALA A 150 -16.77 -8.64 11.04
N ALA A 151 -17.25 -7.83 11.99
CA ALA A 151 -17.80 -8.35 13.23
C ALA A 151 -18.96 -9.31 12.92
N ALA A 152 -18.99 -10.46 13.57
CA ALA A 152 -20.13 -11.36 13.49
C ALA A 152 -21.40 -10.57 13.89
N LYS A 153 -22.43 -10.56 13.01
CA LYS A 153 -23.73 -10.02 13.42
C LYS A 153 -24.19 -10.79 14.63
N ALA A 154 -24.34 -10.12 15.78
CA ALA A 154 -25.01 -10.71 16.93
C ALA A 154 -26.41 -11.14 16.45
N THR A 155 -26.64 -12.44 16.34
CA THR A 155 -27.97 -12.99 16.09
C THR A 155 -28.78 -12.66 17.34
N SER A 156 -29.62 -11.63 17.23
CA SER A 156 -30.66 -11.33 18.22
C SER A 156 -31.66 -12.48 18.12
N SER A 157 -31.48 -13.50 18.98
CA SER A 157 -32.52 -14.49 19.20
C SER A 157 -33.64 -13.80 19.95
N CYS A 158 -34.78 -13.59 19.27
CA CYS A 158 -36.09 -13.32 19.92
C CYS A 158 -36.63 -14.60 20.51
#